data_176bf9337e2922ec5cd9676dd337bf5f
#
_entry.id   176bf9337e2922ec5cd9676dd337bf5f
#
_cell.length_a   1.000
_cell.length_b   1.000
_cell.length_c   1.000
_cell.angle_alpha   90.00
_cell.angle_beta   90.00
_cell.angle_gamma   90.00
#
_symmetry.space_group_name_H-M   'P 1'
#
loop_
_entity.id
_entity.type
_entity.pdbx_description
1 polymer ?
#
loop_
_entity_poly.entity_id
_entity_poly.type
_entity_poly.pdbx_seq_one_letter_code
_entity_poly.pdbx_strand_id
1 'polypeptide(L)'
;NLAHPATLIMSPKQIEAGEDACAQAPVGTGQYKFVEWVAGDHMKVELNKDWWGYDADVCGGTALADADAGFKSITFKPVAESATRVSAIQAGDAQIMWSVPTESVDTLKGDSNVSVGMGDSIAVWYFFMNTQKAPFNDVKVREAMAYAINKEAYIQVVMNGYGSVATSMVGEEVQHYKGNDPYSYDPEKAKELLKEAGYPDGFTTTLMYSNTT
;
A
#
# COMPACT_ATOMS: atom_id res chain seq x y z
N ASN A 1 -17.50 4.33 -12.22
CA ASN A 1 -17.10 3.44 -11.15
C ASN A 1 -17.33 4.10 -9.80
N LEU A 2 -18.59 4.05 -9.29
CA LEU A 2 -19.02 4.74 -8.06
C LEU A 2 -18.51 4.07 -6.76
N ALA A 3 -17.85 2.91 -6.87
CA ALA A 3 -17.27 2.22 -5.71
C ALA A 3 -15.85 2.71 -5.36
N HIS A 4 -15.28 3.61 -6.17
CA HIS A 4 -13.94 4.14 -5.90
C HIS A 4 -13.98 5.17 -4.76
N PRO A 5 -13.03 5.17 -3.81
CA PRO A 5 -13.01 6.11 -2.69
C PRO A 5 -13.11 7.61 -3.06
N ALA A 6 -12.59 7.98 -4.24
CA ALA A 6 -12.69 9.36 -4.74
C ALA A 6 -14.10 9.79 -5.18
N THR A 7 -15.08 8.86 -5.22
CA THR A 7 -16.45 9.11 -5.66
C THR A 7 -17.48 8.87 -4.55
N LEU A 8 -17.05 8.89 -3.29
CA LEU A 8 -17.92 8.74 -2.14
C LEU A 8 -18.93 9.88 -2.06
N ILE A 9 -20.19 9.52 -1.71
CA ILE A 9 -21.27 10.48 -1.56
C ILE A 9 -21.19 11.07 -0.14
N MET A 10 -21.11 12.39 -0.07
CA MET A 10 -21.06 13.12 1.19
C MET A 10 -22.44 13.61 1.59
N SER A 11 -22.67 13.81 2.90
CA SER A 11 -23.86 14.44 3.41
C SER A 11 -23.95 15.91 2.93
N PRO A 12 -25.12 16.37 2.40
CA PRO A 12 -25.31 17.77 2.02
C PRO A 12 -25.01 18.75 3.17
N LYS A 13 -25.43 18.43 4.37
CA LYS A 13 -25.15 19.26 5.57
C LYS A 13 -23.66 19.39 5.85
N GLN A 14 -22.88 18.36 5.57
CA GLN A 14 -21.44 18.39 5.77
C GLN A 14 -20.75 19.25 4.70
N ILE A 15 -21.23 19.19 3.46
CA ILE A 15 -20.74 20.05 2.37
C ILE A 15 -21.02 21.52 2.69
N GLU A 16 -22.23 21.84 3.19
CA GLU A 16 -22.62 23.17 3.62
C GLU A 16 -21.80 23.70 4.81
N ALA A 17 -21.37 22.81 5.71
CA ALA A 17 -20.52 23.16 6.86
C ALA A 17 -19.07 23.52 6.47
N GLY A 18 -18.63 23.15 5.25
CA GLY A 18 -17.34 23.50 4.70
C GLY A 18 -16.25 22.46 4.95
N GLU A 19 -15.10 22.68 4.32
CA GLU A 19 -13.98 21.73 4.23
C GLU A 19 -13.37 21.43 5.61
N ASP A 20 -13.16 22.45 6.44
CA ASP A 20 -12.61 22.31 7.80
C ASP A 20 -13.50 21.44 8.69
N ALA A 21 -14.81 21.61 8.62
CA ALA A 21 -15.76 20.80 9.37
C ALA A 21 -15.76 19.34 8.88
N CYS A 22 -15.61 19.12 7.57
CA CYS A 22 -15.46 17.79 7.01
C CYS A 22 -14.17 17.10 7.49
N ALA A 23 -13.07 17.84 7.58
CA ALA A 23 -11.79 17.30 7.99
C ALA A 23 -11.75 16.95 9.49
N GLN A 24 -12.41 17.78 10.34
CA GLN A 24 -12.36 17.61 11.78
C GLN A 24 -13.42 16.66 12.34
N ALA A 25 -14.59 16.56 11.69
CA ALA A 25 -15.70 15.75 12.15
C ALA A 25 -16.46 15.11 10.96
N PRO A 26 -15.85 14.16 10.25
CA PRO A 26 -16.46 13.54 9.07
C PRO A 26 -17.73 12.75 9.44
N VAL A 27 -18.76 12.89 8.63
CA VAL A 27 -20.00 12.12 8.73
C VAL A 27 -20.09 11.17 7.53
N GLY A 28 -19.93 9.90 7.79
CA GLY A 28 -19.99 8.83 6.77
C GLY A 28 -21.27 8.00 6.90
N THR A 29 -21.41 7.06 5.96
CA THR A 29 -22.51 6.08 5.92
C THR A 29 -22.05 4.68 6.35
N GLY A 30 -20.88 4.56 6.95
CA GLY A 30 -20.27 3.30 7.35
C GLY A 30 -20.77 2.75 8.68
N GLN A 31 -20.28 1.54 8.99
CA GLN A 31 -20.58 0.81 10.21
C GLN A 31 -20.06 1.49 11.48
N TYR A 32 -19.12 2.41 11.35
CA TYR A 32 -18.54 3.16 12.47
C TYR A 32 -18.76 4.66 12.30
N LYS A 33 -19.03 5.33 13.43
CA LYS A 33 -19.14 6.80 13.55
C LYS A 33 -17.82 7.36 14.06
N PHE A 34 -17.43 8.50 13.52
CA PHE A 34 -16.29 9.28 14.01
C PHE A 34 -16.56 9.77 15.44
N VAL A 35 -15.56 9.71 16.29
CA VAL A 35 -15.60 10.20 17.68
C VAL A 35 -14.65 11.38 17.84
N GLU A 36 -13.37 11.18 17.56
CA GLU A 36 -12.35 12.21 17.70
C GLU A 36 -11.12 11.93 16.82
N TRP A 37 -10.40 12.98 16.52
CA TRP A 37 -9.09 12.94 15.89
C TRP A 37 -8.16 13.91 16.60
N VAL A 38 -7.07 13.38 17.18
CA VAL A 38 -5.98 14.14 17.76
C VAL A 38 -4.79 14.05 16.81
N ALA A 39 -4.48 15.14 16.15
CA ALA A 39 -3.45 15.18 15.12
C ALA A 39 -2.10 14.69 15.66
N GLY A 40 -1.50 13.72 14.98
CA GLY A 40 -0.23 13.10 15.36
C GLY A 40 -0.30 12.07 16.49
N ASP A 41 -1.46 11.89 17.12
CA ASP A 41 -1.67 10.91 18.20
C ASP A 41 -2.62 9.78 17.78
N HIS A 42 -3.89 10.06 17.57
CA HIS A 42 -4.85 9.02 17.21
C HIS A 42 -6.11 9.53 16.51
N MET A 43 -6.84 8.61 15.89
CA MET A 43 -8.22 8.77 15.44
C MET A 43 -9.07 7.65 16.05
N LYS A 44 -10.23 8.01 16.60
CA LYS A 44 -11.17 7.07 17.22
C LYS A 44 -12.50 7.06 16.52
N VAL A 45 -13.02 5.86 16.31
CA VAL A 45 -14.38 5.60 15.82
C VAL A 45 -15.11 4.65 16.76
N GLU A 46 -16.44 4.72 16.79
CA GLU A 46 -17.29 3.80 17.54
C GLU A 46 -18.36 3.16 16.66
N LEU A 47 -18.85 2.01 17.09
CA LEU A 47 -19.86 1.26 16.36
C LEU A 47 -21.15 2.07 16.21
N ASN A 48 -21.62 2.22 14.97
CA ASN A 48 -22.92 2.81 14.65
C ASN A 48 -24.01 1.74 14.72
N LYS A 49 -24.73 1.67 15.84
CA LYS A 49 -25.81 0.71 16.03
C LYS A 49 -26.99 0.88 15.07
N ASP A 50 -27.12 2.08 14.49
CA ASP A 50 -28.19 2.43 13.56
C ASP A 50 -27.72 2.33 12.09
N TRP A 51 -26.62 1.61 11.83
CA TRP A 51 -26.12 1.46 10.47
C TRP A 51 -27.10 0.67 9.60
N TRP A 52 -27.42 1.22 8.45
CA TRP A 52 -28.38 0.65 7.50
C TRP A 52 -28.01 -0.78 7.05
N GLY A 53 -26.73 -1.16 7.07
CA GLY A 53 -26.25 -2.48 6.67
C GLY A 53 -26.66 -3.62 7.62
N TYR A 54 -27.20 -3.34 8.79
CA TYR A 54 -27.79 -4.36 9.68
C TYR A 54 -29.22 -4.73 9.29
N ASP A 55 -29.88 -3.92 8.46
CA ASP A 55 -31.25 -4.13 8.03
C ASP A 55 -31.27 -4.98 6.74
N ALA A 56 -31.74 -6.22 6.87
CA ALA A 56 -31.85 -7.13 5.73
C ALA A 56 -32.80 -6.62 4.65
N ASP A 57 -33.86 -5.91 5.01
CA ASP A 57 -34.84 -5.39 4.05
C ASP A 57 -34.21 -4.29 3.18
N VAL A 58 -33.36 -3.46 3.77
CA VAL A 58 -32.58 -2.44 3.06
C VAL A 58 -31.49 -3.05 2.18
N CYS A 59 -30.93 -4.18 2.61
CA CYS A 59 -29.81 -4.86 1.93
C CYS A 59 -30.25 -5.96 0.95
N GLY A 60 -31.50 -5.97 0.51
CA GLY A 60 -32.00 -6.93 -0.50
C GLY A 60 -32.21 -8.35 0.03
N GLY A 61 -32.54 -8.49 1.31
CA GLY A 61 -32.91 -9.75 1.94
C GLY A 61 -31.82 -10.40 2.83
N THR A 62 -30.63 -9.79 2.88
CA THR A 62 -29.55 -10.29 3.76
C THR A 62 -28.78 -9.12 4.37
N ALA A 63 -28.72 -9.04 5.70
CA ALA A 63 -27.91 -8.05 6.38
C ALA A 63 -26.43 -8.22 6.03
N LEU A 64 -25.71 -7.11 5.90
CA LEU A 64 -24.27 -7.11 5.54
C LEU A 64 -23.39 -7.47 6.74
N ALA A 65 -23.88 -7.27 7.96
CA ALA A 65 -23.20 -7.64 9.20
C ALA A 65 -24.19 -7.84 10.34
N ASP A 66 -23.74 -8.46 11.43
CA ASP A 66 -24.46 -8.54 12.69
C ASP A 66 -24.13 -7.31 13.55
N ALA A 67 -25.13 -6.63 14.06
CA ALA A 67 -24.98 -5.45 14.92
C ALA A 67 -24.25 -5.76 16.25
N ASP A 68 -24.32 -6.99 16.72
CA ASP A 68 -23.66 -7.44 17.94
C ASP A 68 -22.27 -8.04 17.69
N ALA A 69 -21.95 -8.34 16.42
CA ALA A 69 -20.64 -8.85 16.00
C ALA A 69 -19.73 -7.67 15.63
N GLY A 70 -18.59 -7.56 16.28
CA GLY A 70 -17.59 -6.57 15.91
C GLY A 70 -17.06 -5.76 17.10
N PHE A 71 -16.10 -4.92 16.80
CA PHE A 71 -15.49 -4.06 17.81
C PHE A 71 -16.42 -2.90 18.14
N LYS A 72 -16.62 -2.63 19.43
CA LYS A 72 -17.41 -1.49 19.89
C LYS A 72 -16.75 -0.14 19.56
N SER A 73 -15.44 -0.11 19.56
CA SER A 73 -14.64 1.05 19.15
C SER A 73 -13.33 0.62 18.53
N ILE A 74 -12.80 1.45 17.64
CA ILE A 74 -11.49 1.26 17.01
C ILE A 74 -10.70 2.55 17.20
N THR A 75 -9.47 2.43 17.67
CA THR A 75 -8.52 3.54 17.76
C THR A 75 -7.37 3.31 16.81
N PHE A 76 -7.20 4.19 15.84
CA PHE A 76 -6.10 4.18 14.90
C PHE A 76 -4.96 5.03 15.44
N LYS A 77 -3.79 4.45 15.64
CA LYS A 77 -2.59 5.15 16.11
C LYS A 77 -1.51 5.14 15.02
N PRO A 78 -1.08 6.31 14.51
CA PRO A 78 0.04 6.38 13.58
C PRO A 78 1.34 6.13 14.36
N VAL A 79 2.02 5.03 14.06
CA VAL A 79 3.34 4.69 14.63
C VAL A 79 4.32 4.56 13.48
N ALA A 80 5.19 5.56 13.32
CA ALA A 80 6.12 5.63 12.19
C ALA A 80 7.16 4.50 12.22
N GLU A 81 7.74 4.22 13.40
CA GLU A 81 8.83 3.26 13.53
C GLU A 81 8.32 1.81 13.52
N SER A 82 8.81 1.01 12.55
CA SER A 82 8.40 -0.39 12.35
C SER A 82 8.65 -1.26 13.57
N ALA A 83 9.81 -1.12 14.21
CA ALA A 83 10.16 -1.90 15.41
C ALA A 83 9.21 -1.61 16.58
N THR A 84 8.75 -0.36 16.72
CA THR A 84 7.77 0.02 17.74
C THR A 84 6.41 -0.61 17.47
N ARG A 85 5.97 -0.66 16.18
CA ARG A 85 4.73 -1.36 15.80
C ARG A 85 4.79 -2.85 16.14
N VAL A 86 5.91 -3.51 15.79
CA VAL A 86 6.13 -4.93 16.10
C VAL A 86 6.07 -5.18 17.60
N SER A 87 6.78 -4.37 18.39
CA SER A 87 6.78 -4.51 19.85
C SER A 87 5.39 -4.31 20.46
N ALA A 88 4.61 -3.36 19.95
CA ALA A 88 3.24 -3.11 20.44
C ALA A 88 2.29 -4.30 20.18
N ILE A 89 2.41 -4.99 19.03
CA ILE A 89 1.65 -6.22 18.74
C ILE A 89 2.08 -7.34 19.69
N GLN A 90 3.36 -7.57 19.89
CA GLN A 90 3.88 -8.63 20.75
C GLN A 90 3.52 -8.41 22.23
N ALA A 91 3.49 -7.14 22.67
CA ALA A 91 3.08 -6.78 24.03
C ALA A 91 1.56 -6.81 24.25
N GLY A 92 0.74 -6.87 23.17
CA GLY A 92 -0.71 -6.76 23.23
C GLY A 92 -1.23 -5.32 23.39
N ASP A 93 -0.36 -4.32 23.29
CA ASP A 93 -0.74 -2.89 23.34
C ASP A 93 -1.50 -2.47 22.08
N ALA A 94 -1.28 -3.16 20.97
CA ALA A 94 -2.06 -3.08 19.75
C ALA A 94 -2.62 -4.46 19.38
N GLN A 95 -3.84 -4.51 18.83
CA GLN A 95 -4.51 -5.75 18.45
C GLN A 95 -4.38 -6.04 16.94
N ILE A 96 -4.17 -4.99 16.15
CA ILE A 96 -4.01 -5.11 14.69
C ILE A 96 -2.85 -4.20 14.27
N MET A 97 -1.96 -4.70 13.44
CA MET A 97 -0.90 -3.94 12.79
C MET A 97 -1.06 -4.04 11.27
N TRP A 98 -1.04 -2.92 10.60
CA TRP A 98 -0.97 -2.83 9.15
C TRP A 98 0.48 -2.65 8.70
N SER A 99 0.84 -3.21 7.55
CA SER A 99 2.20 -3.16 6.98
C SER A 99 3.26 -3.77 7.91
N VAL A 100 3.23 -5.10 8.00
CA VAL A 100 4.25 -5.87 8.73
C VAL A 100 5.59 -5.74 7.99
N PRO A 101 6.68 -5.33 8.67
CA PRO A 101 8.01 -5.33 8.07
C PRO A 101 8.40 -6.75 7.66
N THR A 102 8.92 -6.93 6.44
CA THR A 102 9.22 -8.26 5.90
C THR A 102 10.24 -9.03 6.75
N GLU A 103 11.20 -8.33 7.33
CA GLU A 103 12.19 -8.88 8.26
C GLU A 103 11.59 -9.40 9.59
N SER A 104 10.41 -8.93 9.97
CA SER A 104 9.74 -9.33 11.22
C SER A 104 8.68 -10.42 11.03
N VAL A 105 8.35 -10.77 9.79
CA VAL A 105 7.27 -11.70 9.49
C VAL A 105 7.49 -13.07 10.14
N ASP A 106 8.70 -13.65 10.01
CA ASP A 106 8.99 -14.97 10.54
C ASP A 106 9.01 -14.98 12.09
N THR A 107 9.50 -13.90 12.70
CA THR A 107 9.45 -13.72 14.15
C THR A 107 8.01 -13.67 14.65
N LEU A 108 7.15 -12.90 14.00
CA LEU A 108 5.74 -12.78 14.36
C LEU A 108 4.95 -14.06 14.09
N LYS A 109 5.25 -14.79 13.02
CA LYS A 109 4.66 -16.12 12.77
C LYS A 109 5.04 -17.15 13.83
N GLY A 110 6.20 -17.00 14.46
CA GLY A 110 6.65 -17.83 15.57
C GLY A 110 5.99 -17.53 16.93
N ASP A 111 5.33 -16.38 17.04
CA ASP A 111 4.63 -15.99 18.28
C ASP A 111 3.22 -16.58 18.31
N SER A 112 2.94 -17.42 19.31
CA SER A 112 1.64 -18.11 19.46
C SER A 112 0.46 -17.17 19.71
N ASN A 113 0.72 -15.92 20.10
CA ASN A 113 -0.32 -14.92 20.38
C ASN A 113 -0.62 -14.03 19.17
N VAL A 114 0.16 -14.17 18.08
CA VAL A 114 0.07 -13.33 16.89
C VAL A 114 -0.33 -14.18 15.68
N SER A 115 -1.25 -13.68 14.88
CA SER A 115 -1.60 -14.24 13.56
C SER A 115 -1.17 -13.30 12.47
N VAL A 116 -0.37 -13.76 11.51
CA VAL A 116 0.08 -12.98 10.37
C VAL A 116 -0.70 -13.38 9.12
N GLY A 117 -1.58 -12.48 8.67
CA GLY A 117 -2.27 -12.61 7.39
C GLY A 117 -1.40 -12.08 6.25
N MET A 118 -1.33 -12.82 5.16
CA MET A 118 -0.62 -12.40 3.93
C MET A 118 -1.53 -12.63 2.73
N GLY A 119 -1.39 -11.76 1.75
CA GLY A 119 -2.12 -11.86 0.49
C GLY A 119 -1.37 -11.13 -0.62
N ASP A 120 -1.65 -11.55 -1.86
CA ASP A 120 -1.09 -10.89 -3.03
C ASP A 120 -1.63 -9.47 -3.16
N SER A 121 -0.80 -8.58 -3.64
CA SER A 121 -1.12 -7.16 -3.78
C SER A 121 -1.15 -6.76 -5.26
N ILE A 122 -2.04 -5.84 -5.61
CA ILE A 122 -2.03 -5.17 -6.92
C ILE A 122 -0.96 -4.07 -7.01
N ALA A 123 -0.26 -3.77 -5.91
CA ALA A 123 0.79 -2.75 -5.89
C ALA A 123 2.05 -3.26 -6.60
N VAL A 124 2.60 -2.42 -7.47
CA VAL A 124 3.84 -2.69 -8.20
C VAL A 124 4.87 -1.62 -7.83
N TRP A 125 6.08 -2.07 -7.46
CA TRP A 125 7.21 -1.20 -7.20
C TRP A 125 8.02 -1.02 -8.48
N TYR A 126 8.32 0.23 -8.83
CA TYR A 126 9.02 0.55 -10.07
C TYR A 126 9.83 1.84 -9.94
N PHE A 127 10.79 2.01 -10.84
CA PHE A 127 11.55 3.25 -10.95
C PHE A 127 10.94 4.16 -12.03
N PHE A 128 10.66 5.40 -11.65
CA PHE A 128 10.36 6.45 -12.61
C PHE A 128 11.63 7.02 -13.21
N MET A 129 11.70 7.08 -14.52
CA MET A 129 12.78 7.72 -15.25
C MET A 129 12.24 8.95 -15.97
N ASN A 130 12.88 10.11 -15.80
CA ASN A 130 12.48 11.32 -16.51
C ASN A 130 12.93 11.23 -17.98
N THR A 131 12.03 10.79 -18.85
CA THR A 131 12.29 10.58 -20.27
C THR A 131 12.50 11.89 -21.08
N GLN A 132 12.32 13.04 -20.47
CA GLN A 132 12.55 14.35 -21.09
C GLN A 132 13.98 14.87 -20.86
N LYS A 133 14.77 14.20 -20.01
CA LYS A 133 16.12 14.63 -19.64
C LYS A 133 17.14 13.54 -19.89
N ALA A 134 18.34 13.94 -20.35
CA ALA A 134 19.49 13.04 -20.42
C ALA A 134 19.87 12.54 -19.01
N PRO A 135 20.32 11.31 -18.87
CA PRO A 135 20.52 10.32 -19.94
C PRO A 135 19.26 9.50 -20.28
N PHE A 136 18.17 9.67 -19.53
CA PHE A 136 16.97 8.81 -19.63
C PHE A 136 16.05 9.14 -20.82
N ASN A 137 16.34 10.19 -21.59
CA ASN A 137 15.69 10.44 -22.88
C ASN A 137 16.10 9.41 -23.95
N ASP A 138 17.24 8.74 -23.80
CA ASP A 138 17.65 7.61 -24.65
C ASP A 138 16.98 6.32 -24.18
N VAL A 139 16.36 5.59 -25.11
CA VAL A 139 15.72 4.30 -24.83
C VAL A 139 16.73 3.24 -24.41
N LYS A 140 17.93 3.24 -25.01
CA LYS A 140 18.99 2.27 -24.69
C LYS A 140 19.46 2.38 -23.24
N VAL A 141 19.51 3.60 -22.70
CA VAL A 141 19.83 3.81 -21.29
C VAL A 141 18.73 3.22 -20.39
N ARG A 142 17.47 3.38 -20.73
CA ARG A 142 16.35 2.81 -19.97
C ARG A 142 16.33 1.28 -20.03
N GLU A 143 16.59 0.72 -21.20
CA GLU A 143 16.73 -0.74 -21.38
C GLU A 143 17.94 -1.29 -20.60
N ALA A 144 19.08 -0.59 -20.64
CA ALA A 144 20.24 -0.95 -19.86
C ALA A 144 19.94 -1.01 -18.36
N MET A 145 19.18 -0.03 -17.82
CA MET A 145 18.73 -0.05 -16.43
C MET A 145 17.84 -1.27 -16.13
N ALA A 146 16.95 -1.65 -17.06
CA ALA A 146 16.07 -2.80 -16.89
C ALA A 146 16.86 -4.13 -16.86
N TYR A 147 17.87 -4.29 -17.74
CA TYR A 147 18.76 -5.45 -17.73
C TYR A 147 19.73 -5.51 -16.55
N ALA A 148 20.09 -4.36 -15.98
CA ALA A 148 21.02 -4.28 -14.85
C ALA A 148 20.43 -4.70 -13.51
N ILE A 149 19.09 -4.73 -13.37
CA ILE A 149 18.42 -5.00 -12.10
C ILE A 149 18.09 -6.49 -11.97
N ASN A 150 18.70 -7.14 -10.97
CA ASN A 150 18.34 -8.51 -10.59
C ASN A 150 17.12 -8.48 -9.67
N LYS A 151 15.93 -8.60 -10.26
CA LYS A 151 14.65 -8.51 -9.56
C LYS A 151 14.44 -9.65 -8.57
N GLU A 152 14.85 -10.86 -8.94
CA GLU A 152 14.78 -12.04 -8.09
C GLU A 152 15.68 -11.91 -6.85
N ALA A 153 16.92 -11.47 -7.05
CA ALA A 153 17.83 -11.21 -5.93
C ALA A 153 17.31 -10.08 -5.01
N TYR A 154 16.69 -9.06 -5.59
CA TYR A 154 16.05 -7.99 -4.80
C TYR A 154 14.96 -8.55 -3.89
N ILE A 155 14.07 -9.39 -4.41
CA ILE A 155 13.00 -10.03 -3.62
C ILE A 155 13.61 -10.87 -2.50
N GLN A 156 14.62 -11.68 -2.80
CA GLN A 156 15.24 -12.56 -1.81
C GLN A 156 15.97 -11.78 -0.70
N VAL A 157 16.74 -10.76 -1.06
CA VAL A 157 17.65 -10.08 -0.13
C VAL A 157 16.98 -8.89 0.57
N VAL A 158 16.19 -8.10 -0.17
CA VAL A 158 15.60 -6.87 0.37
C VAL A 158 14.20 -7.12 0.93
N MET A 159 13.43 -7.98 0.25
CA MET A 159 12.04 -8.28 0.63
C MET A 159 11.92 -9.59 1.43
N ASN A 160 13.03 -10.21 1.83
CA ASN A 160 13.07 -11.47 2.59
C ASN A 160 12.24 -12.59 1.93
N GLY A 161 12.17 -12.62 0.60
CA GLY A 161 11.39 -13.59 -0.17
C GLY A 161 9.90 -13.24 -0.31
N TYR A 162 9.45 -12.12 0.26
CA TYR A 162 8.04 -11.70 0.19
C TYR A 162 7.78 -10.80 -1.00
N GLY A 163 7.12 -11.34 -2.03
CA GLY A 163 6.78 -10.66 -3.27
C GLY A 163 7.01 -11.52 -4.50
N SER A 164 6.65 -11.01 -5.65
CA SER A 164 6.86 -11.63 -6.95
C SER A 164 7.47 -10.64 -7.94
N VAL A 165 8.13 -11.16 -8.97
CA VAL A 165 8.69 -10.32 -10.04
C VAL A 165 7.54 -9.73 -10.85
N ALA A 166 7.43 -8.40 -10.83
CA ALA A 166 6.45 -7.71 -11.66
C ALA A 166 6.87 -7.75 -13.13
N THR A 167 5.97 -8.20 -13.99
CA THR A 167 6.16 -8.29 -15.45
C THR A 167 5.34 -7.24 -16.21
N SER A 168 4.71 -6.31 -15.47
CA SER A 168 3.89 -5.22 -16.00
C SER A 168 3.81 -4.09 -14.96
N MET A 169 3.34 -2.92 -15.40
CA MET A 169 3.00 -1.78 -14.53
C MET A 169 1.76 -2.01 -13.66
N VAL A 170 1.04 -3.10 -13.88
CA VAL A 170 -0.13 -3.51 -13.10
C VAL A 170 0.13 -4.90 -12.52
N GLY A 171 -0.39 -5.15 -11.31
CA GLY A 171 -0.25 -6.43 -10.64
C GLY A 171 -1.08 -7.54 -11.31
N GLU A 172 -0.71 -8.77 -11.09
CA GLU A 172 -1.34 -9.95 -11.71
C GLU A 172 -2.83 -10.10 -11.36
N GLU A 173 -3.23 -9.63 -10.19
CA GLU A 173 -4.62 -9.67 -9.71
C GLU A 173 -5.54 -8.64 -10.40
N VAL A 174 -4.98 -7.75 -11.23
CA VAL A 174 -5.78 -6.75 -11.96
C VAL A 174 -6.46 -7.40 -13.15
N GLN A 175 -7.77 -7.20 -13.26
CA GLN A 175 -8.54 -7.71 -14.39
C GLN A 175 -7.93 -7.28 -15.73
N HIS A 176 -7.82 -8.22 -16.68
CA HIS A 176 -7.16 -8.06 -17.97
C HIS A 176 -5.62 -7.89 -17.89
N TYR A 177 -5.01 -8.26 -16.80
CA TYR A 177 -3.55 -8.34 -16.70
C TYR A 177 -2.97 -9.11 -17.87
N LYS A 178 -1.89 -8.57 -18.42
CA LYS A 178 -1.06 -9.24 -19.42
C LYS A 178 0.40 -8.95 -19.08
N GLY A 179 1.07 -9.94 -18.54
CA GLY A 179 2.50 -9.86 -18.27
C GLY A 179 3.30 -9.75 -19.57
N ASN A 180 4.31 -8.91 -19.57
CA ASN A 180 5.26 -8.79 -20.65
C ASN A 180 6.56 -8.15 -20.10
N ASP A 181 7.45 -8.97 -19.57
CA ASP A 181 8.78 -8.52 -19.17
C ASP A 181 9.83 -9.11 -20.10
N PRO A 182 10.29 -8.35 -21.10
CA PRO A 182 11.34 -8.79 -22.01
C PRO A 182 12.74 -8.70 -21.40
N TYR A 183 12.88 -8.14 -20.17
CA TYR A 183 14.15 -7.79 -19.57
C TYR A 183 14.52 -8.76 -18.44
N SER A 184 15.24 -9.84 -18.79
CA SER A 184 15.91 -10.68 -17.80
C SER A 184 17.20 -10.00 -17.31
N TYR A 185 17.64 -10.35 -16.10
CA TYR A 185 18.91 -9.83 -15.57
C TYR A 185 20.09 -10.23 -16.47
N ASP A 186 20.72 -9.24 -17.09
CA ASP A 186 21.89 -9.39 -17.98
C ASP A 186 22.78 -8.14 -17.88
N PRO A 187 23.71 -8.11 -16.93
CA PRO A 187 24.60 -6.96 -16.74
C PRO A 187 25.56 -6.71 -17.91
N GLU A 188 25.90 -7.73 -18.68
CA GLU A 188 26.76 -7.54 -19.85
C GLU A 188 25.99 -6.85 -20.98
N LYS A 189 24.74 -7.24 -21.22
CA LYS A 189 23.84 -6.55 -22.13
C LYS A 189 23.59 -5.10 -21.71
N ALA A 190 23.45 -4.86 -20.42
CA ALA A 190 23.30 -3.52 -19.88
C ALA A 190 24.51 -2.63 -20.20
N LYS A 191 25.74 -3.13 -20.01
CA LYS A 191 26.98 -2.42 -20.35
C LYS A 191 27.09 -2.13 -21.86
N GLU A 192 26.71 -3.09 -22.69
CA GLU A 192 26.69 -2.94 -24.13
C GLU A 192 25.78 -1.79 -24.57
N LEU A 193 24.56 -1.78 -24.07
CA LEU A 193 23.56 -0.73 -24.34
C LEU A 193 24.03 0.66 -23.85
N LEU A 194 24.64 0.73 -22.66
CA LEU A 194 25.22 1.99 -22.17
C LEU A 194 26.35 2.48 -23.07
N LYS A 195 27.24 1.59 -23.54
CA LYS A 195 28.30 1.95 -24.47
C LYS A 195 27.74 2.47 -25.79
N GLU A 196 26.71 1.82 -26.33
CA GLU A 196 26.04 2.24 -27.55
C GLU A 196 25.32 3.60 -27.38
N ALA A 197 24.84 3.90 -26.19
CA ALA A 197 24.21 5.17 -25.83
C ALA A 197 25.23 6.30 -25.54
N GLY A 198 26.55 6.01 -25.63
CA GLY A 198 27.61 6.99 -25.37
C GLY A 198 28.05 7.10 -23.91
N TYR A 199 27.72 6.14 -23.08
CA TYR A 199 28.06 6.07 -21.66
C TYR A 199 28.88 4.80 -21.32
N PRO A 200 30.06 4.59 -21.95
CA PRO A 200 30.86 3.36 -21.75
C PRO A 200 31.32 3.16 -20.30
N ASP A 201 31.52 4.26 -19.56
CA ASP A 201 31.97 4.28 -18.17
C ASP A 201 30.80 4.55 -17.19
N GLY A 202 29.54 4.51 -17.67
CA GLY A 202 28.37 4.83 -16.89
C GLY A 202 28.09 6.33 -16.80
N PHE A 203 27.21 6.71 -15.88
CA PHE A 203 26.84 8.11 -15.63
C PHE A 203 26.44 8.31 -14.17
N THR A 204 26.43 9.55 -13.72
CA THR A 204 25.95 9.95 -12.41
C THR A 204 24.49 10.43 -12.51
N THR A 205 23.65 9.97 -11.61
CA THR A 205 22.25 10.42 -11.50
C THR A 205 21.82 10.54 -10.05
N THR A 206 20.68 11.16 -9.83
CA THR A 206 20.07 11.28 -8.50
C THR A 206 18.86 10.38 -8.41
N LEU A 207 18.84 9.49 -7.42
CA LEU A 207 17.67 8.70 -7.05
C LEU A 207 16.91 9.44 -5.94
N MET A 208 15.64 9.74 -6.20
CA MET A 208 14.73 10.26 -5.18
C MET A 208 13.81 9.13 -4.70
N TYR A 209 13.72 8.97 -3.42
CA TYR A 209 12.85 7.97 -2.80
C TYR A 209 12.19 8.53 -1.54
N SER A 210 11.03 7.96 -1.17
CA SER A 210 10.41 8.24 0.13
C SER A 210 11.11 7.43 1.20
N ASN A 211 11.45 8.06 2.33
CA ASN A 211 11.95 7.37 3.51
C ASN A 211 10.85 7.02 4.52
N THR A 212 9.58 7.19 4.13
CA THR A 212 8.43 6.76 4.92
C THR A 212 8.16 5.28 4.60
N THR A 213 8.48 4.41 5.52
CA THR A 213 8.14 2.98 5.49
C THR A 213 6.86 2.71 6.26
#